data_8477547e516b9bc63962bac99ea53688
#
_entry.id   8477547e516b9bc63962bac99ea53688
#
_cell.length_a   1.000
_cell.length_b   1.000
_cell.length_c   1.000
_cell.angle_alpha   90.00
_cell.angle_beta   90.00
_cell.angle_gamma   90.00
#
_symmetry.space_group_name_H-M   'P 1'
#
loop_
_entity.id
_entity.type
_entity.pdbx_description
1 polymer ?
#
loop_
_entity_poly.entity_id
_entity_poly.type
_entity_poly.pdbx_seq_one_letter_code
_entity_poly.pdbx_strand_id
1 'polypeptide(L)'
;MRARLAVAGVCALLLSGCSSDSSDDASADPSPAPSSTPPASSPAPDPEPTEPEPTESDAAAEPPARPVSVLGLDQQTHRGDRLRLGAVREDTADYTSYDVTFRSRSTSPAGQTESWTISGVLNVPKGRGPFPAVVLAHGFIDPAVYERGQGMTRERGYLASRGYIALHVDYRNHAESDDDPRYQLRMRLGYSADVINAVKALQASRDVPVADDRIALFGRSMGGGVILKALVAEPGLVRAAAPWASVSSLEGENYDRFQRTDPDDTSRPDDPGRVHGLPEDNPEFWLANSSRPHFDRITEPVLMVHGRVDDTCPPRWATATHRALVAAGVDSQLEWYDDAHAFGPAFDAAMDRTIRFFDQQLA
;
A
#
# COMPACT_ATOMS: atom_id res chain seq x y z
N MET A 1 -30.83 -15.31 -34.76
CA MET A 1 -32.01 -15.61 -33.93
C MET A 1 -31.64 -16.64 -32.89
N ARG A 2 -31.39 -16.24 -31.68
CA ARG A 2 -31.53 -17.02 -30.43
C ARG A 2 -31.39 -16.05 -29.27
N ALA A 3 -32.51 -15.75 -28.63
CA ALA A 3 -32.65 -14.89 -27.47
C ALA A 3 -32.00 -15.54 -26.23
N ARG A 4 -31.36 -14.75 -25.38
CA ARG A 4 -31.01 -15.16 -24.01
C ARG A 4 -31.70 -14.21 -23.03
N LEU A 5 -32.52 -14.80 -22.20
CA LEU A 5 -33.26 -14.16 -21.10
C LEU A 5 -32.30 -13.64 -20.03
N ALA A 6 -32.61 -12.44 -19.54
CA ALA A 6 -32.09 -11.89 -18.30
C ALA A 6 -32.89 -12.47 -17.13
N VAL A 7 -32.18 -12.88 -16.08
CA VAL A 7 -32.78 -13.20 -14.77
C VAL A 7 -32.35 -12.12 -13.78
N ALA A 8 -33.31 -11.30 -13.36
CA ALA A 8 -33.18 -10.37 -12.26
C ALA A 8 -33.44 -11.11 -10.94
N GLY A 9 -32.47 -11.11 -10.05
CA GLY A 9 -32.62 -11.60 -8.68
C GLY A 9 -32.86 -10.44 -7.72
N VAL A 10 -34.08 -10.36 -7.19
CA VAL A 10 -34.48 -9.46 -6.12
C VAL A 10 -34.12 -10.11 -4.79
N CYS A 11 -33.31 -9.46 -3.96
CA CYS A 11 -33.11 -9.84 -2.56
C CYS A 11 -33.98 -8.96 -1.66
N ALA A 12 -34.94 -9.60 -1.02
CA ALA A 12 -35.87 -8.97 -0.06
C ALA A 12 -35.24 -8.93 1.35
N LEU A 13 -35.37 -7.76 1.98
CA LEU A 13 -35.17 -7.52 3.41
C LEU A 13 -36.25 -8.23 4.23
N LEU A 14 -35.85 -8.93 5.30
CA LEU A 14 -36.73 -9.28 6.40
C LEU A 14 -36.21 -8.70 7.72
N LEU A 15 -36.96 -7.76 8.23
CA LEU A 15 -36.93 -7.22 9.58
C LEU A 15 -37.85 -8.11 10.48
N SER A 16 -37.37 -8.49 11.66
CA SER A 16 -38.15 -8.85 12.86
C SER A 16 -37.17 -8.75 14.03
N GLY A 17 -37.32 -8.06 15.09
CA GLY A 17 -38.43 -7.48 15.79
C GLY A 17 -38.69 -8.20 17.12
N CYS A 18 -38.25 -7.63 18.27
CA CYS A 18 -38.76 -7.70 19.68
C CYS A 18 -38.88 -9.08 20.35
N SER A 19 -38.66 -9.28 21.65
CA SER A 19 -38.79 -8.49 22.88
C SER A 19 -38.26 -9.30 24.08
N SER A 20 -37.72 -8.59 25.07
CA SER A 20 -37.86 -8.65 26.52
C SER A 20 -38.39 -9.95 27.19
N ASP A 21 -37.73 -10.45 28.23
CA ASP A 21 -38.16 -10.14 29.59
C ASP A 21 -37.21 -10.76 30.67
N SER A 22 -37.15 -10.06 31.75
CA SER A 22 -36.53 -10.14 33.03
C SER A 22 -36.84 -11.40 33.87
N SER A 23 -35.97 -11.77 34.77
CA SER A 23 -36.14 -11.75 36.24
C SER A 23 -35.09 -12.58 37.01
N ASP A 24 -34.39 -11.93 37.92
CA ASP A 24 -34.10 -12.22 39.32
C ASP A 24 -33.96 -13.70 39.79
N ASP A 25 -32.91 -14.04 40.48
CA ASP A 25 -32.84 -14.08 41.97
C ASP A 25 -31.53 -14.66 42.52
N ALA A 26 -31.03 -14.00 43.46
CA ALA A 26 -30.25 -14.10 44.68
C ALA A 26 -29.57 -15.42 45.15
N SER A 27 -28.40 -15.17 45.72
CA SER A 27 -27.89 -15.66 47.05
C SER A 27 -27.14 -16.98 47.13
N ALA A 28 -25.92 -17.02 47.53
CA ALA A 28 -25.34 -17.04 48.87
C ALA A 28 -23.95 -17.67 48.89
N ASP A 29 -23.01 -16.95 49.47
CA ASP A 29 -21.74 -17.43 50.03
C ASP A 29 -22.02 -18.34 51.27
N PRO A 30 -21.13 -19.28 51.67
CA PRO A 30 -20.04 -18.91 52.58
C PRO A 30 -18.72 -19.71 52.46
N SER A 31 -17.64 -19.05 52.81
CA SER A 31 -16.37 -19.57 53.32
C SER A 31 -16.56 -20.30 54.66
N PRO A 32 -15.64 -21.11 55.26
CA PRO A 32 -14.20 -20.84 55.43
C PRO A 32 -13.26 -22.06 55.41
N ALA A 33 -11.96 -21.77 55.59
CA ALA A 33 -10.80 -22.64 55.79
C ALA A 33 -10.86 -23.57 57.03
N PRO A 34 -9.91 -24.54 57.20
CA PRO A 34 -8.62 -24.16 57.77
C PRO A 34 -7.37 -24.97 57.31
N SER A 35 -6.29 -24.33 57.50
CA SER A 35 -4.88 -24.68 57.76
C SER A 35 -4.54 -26.10 58.24
N SER A 36 -3.48 -26.70 57.65
CA SER A 36 -2.57 -27.60 58.37
C SER A 36 -1.19 -27.65 57.70
N THR A 37 -0.20 -27.21 58.45
CA THR A 37 1.24 -27.38 58.16
C THR A 37 1.70 -28.74 58.67
N PRO A 38 2.65 -29.42 58.05
CA PRO A 38 3.53 -30.40 58.73
C PRO A 38 5.04 -30.10 58.40
N PRO A 39 5.95 -30.84 59.07
CA PRO A 39 7.17 -30.27 59.63
C PRO A 39 8.41 -30.44 58.77
N ALA A 40 9.46 -29.73 59.18
CA ALA A 40 10.80 -29.68 58.58
C ALA A 40 11.50 -31.05 58.57
N SER A 41 12.19 -31.35 57.49
CA SER A 41 13.21 -32.41 57.38
C SER A 41 14.56 -31.82 57.05
N SER A 42 15.58 -32.33 57.68
CA SER A 42 16.99 -31.95 57.68
C SER A 42 17.72 -32.13 56.34
N PRO A 43 18.85 -31.43 56.15
CA PRO A 43 19.53 -31.32 54.85
C PRO A 43 20.36 -32.56 54.49
N ALA A 44 20.40 -32.85 53.20
CA ALA A 44 21.30 -33.83 52.60
C ALA A 44 22.58 -33.11 52.07
N PRO A 45 23.73 -33.84 51.93
CA PRO A 45 25.04 -33.25 51.70
C PRO A 45 25.22 -32.73 50.26
N ASP A 46 26.12 -31.73 50.13
CA ASP A 46 26.53 -31.10 48.90
C ASP A 46 27.10 -32.09 47.88
N PRO A 47 26.78 -31.99 46.59
CA PRO A 47 27.50 -32.66 45.50
C PRO A 47 28.74 -31.88 45.11
N GLU A 48 29.81 -32.61 44.82
CA GLU A 48 31.09 -32.12 44.26
C GLU A 48 30.91 -31.34 42.95
N PRO A 49 31.80 -30.39 42.63
CA PRO A 49 31.70 -29.60 41.41
C PRO A 49 32.08 -30.46 40.21
N THR A 50 31.12 -30.67 39.33
CA THR A 50 31.31 -31.23 37.98
C THR A 50 31.87 -30.13 37.05
N GLU A 51 32.99 -30.40 36.38
CA GLU A 51 33.53 -29.56 35.30
C GLU A 51 32.47 -29.34 34.20
N PRO A 52 32.34 -28.14 33.63
CA PRO A 52 31.38 -27.89 32.51
C PRO A 52 31.88 -28.60 31.25
N GLU A 53 31.00 -29.44 30.69
CA GLU A 53 31.15 -29.94 29.34
C GLU A 53 31.16 -28.77 28.34
N PRO A 54 31.92 -28.85 27.20
CA PRO A 54 31.94 -27.80 26.21
C PRO A 54 30.59 -27.69 25.53
N THR A 55 29.89 -26.57 25.76
CA THR A 55 28.66 -26.23 25.09
C THR A 55 28.86 -26.10 23.58
N GLU A 56 28.04 -26.83 22.87
CA GLU A 56 27.89 -26.81 21.41
C GLU A 56 27.80 -25.40 20.83
N SER A 57 28.64 -25.23 19.80
CA SER A 57 28.40 -24.40 18.60
C SER A 57 27.58 -23.13 18.77
N ASP A 58 28.28 -22.00 18.74
CA ASP A 58 27.79 -20.73 18.21
C ASP A 58 27.19 -20.94 16.81
N ALA A 59 25.95 -21.36 16.73
CA ALA A 59 25.12 -21.10 15.56
C ALA A 59 25.00 -19.57 15.50
N ALA A 60 25.68 -18.98 14.54
CA ALA A 60 25.60 -17.55 14.27
C ALA A 60 24.11 -17.14 14.27
N ALA A 61 23.71 -16.32 15.24
CA ALA A 61 22.37 -15.82 15.35
C ALA A 61 22.02 -15.20 13.99
N GLU A 62 20.90 -15.62 13.40
CA GLU A 62 20.38 -14.96 12.19
C GLU A 62 20.33 -13.45 12.48
N PRO A 63 20.85 -12.62 11.54
CA PRO A 63 20.80 -11.18 11.74
C PRO A 63 19.35 -10.77 11.99
N PRO A 64 19.09 -9.86 12.95
CA PRO A 64 17.75 -9.49 13.33
C PRO A 64 16.94 -9.14 12.09
N ALA A 65 15.75 -9.75 11.98
CA ALA A 65 14.82 -9.48 10.89
C ALA A 65 14.68 -7.96 10.77
N ARG A 66 14.89 -7.41 9.57
CA ARG A 66 14.86 -5.96 9.34
C ARG A 66 13.56 -5.39 9.87
N PRO A 67 13.58 -4.23 10.54
CA PRO A 67 12.35 -3.60 10.94
C PRO A 67 11.50 -3.33 9.69
N VAL A 68 10.29 -3.86 9.66
CA VAL A 68 9.30 -3.54 8.64
C VAL A 68 8.89 -2.10 8.92
N SER A 69 9.36 -1.16 8.09
CA SER A 69 9.09 0.26 8.26
C SER A 69 9.33 1.05 6.97
N VAL A 70 8.72 2.22 6.86
CA VAL A 70 8.94 3.13 5.71
C VAL A 70 10.40 3.59 5.65
N LEU A 71 11.03 3.87 6.78
CA LEU A 71 12.46 4.21 6.82
C LEU A 71 13.36 3.00 6.52
N GLY A 72 12.89 1.78 6.81
CA GLY A 72 13.59 0.57 6.37
C GLY A 72 13.56 0.41 4.84
N LEU A 73 12.53 0.95 4.17
CA LEU A 73 12.48 1.03 2.72
C LEU A 73 13.49 2.07 2.17
N ASP A 74 13.58 3.23 2.79
CA ASP A 74 14.56 4.29 2.48
C ASP A 74 16.03 3.80 2.53
N GLN A 75 16.35 2.94 3.49
CA GLN A 75 17.70 2.38 3.64
C GLN A 75 18.10 1.40 2.52
N GLN A 76 17.19 1.02 1.64
CA GLN A 76 17.45 0.12 0.53
C GLN A 76 17.93 0.90 -0.70
N THR A 77 18.82 0.29 -1.48
CA THR A 77 19.14 0.78 -2.81
C THR A 77 18.13 0.20 -3.81
N HIS A 78 17.32 1.07 -4.40
CA HIS A 78 16.32 0.71 -5.39
C HIS A 78 16.89 0.78 -6.80
N ARG A 79 16.61 -0.23 -7.61
CA ARG A 79 17.00 -0.29 -9.03
C ARG A 79 15.90 -0.90 -9.88
N GLY A 80 15.28 -0.08 -10.74
CA GLY A 80 14.40 -0.50 -11.81
C GLY A 80 15.14 -0.58 -13.14
N ASP A 81 15.00 -1.67 -13.87
CA ASP A 81 15.56 -1.81 -15.21
C ASP A 81 14.78 -2.82 -16.06
N ARG A 82 15.26 -3.08 -17.29
CA ARG A 82 14.69 -4.05 -18.22
C ARG A 82 13.19 -3.84 -18.48
N LEU A 83 12.76 -2.58 -18.59
CA LEU A 83 11.42 -2.30 -19.08
C LEU A 83 11.31 -2.88 -20.50
N ARG A 84 10.36 -3.77 -20.71
CA ARG A 84 10.12 -4.45 -21.98
C ARG A 84 8.69 -4.23 -22.42
N LEU A 85 8.53 -3.80 -23.67
CA LEU A 85 7.23 -3.74 -24.33
C LEU A 85 6.84 -5.14 -24.79
N GLY A 86 5.65 -5.56 -24.43
CA GLY A 86 5.02 -6.82 -24.82
C GLY A 86 3.98 -6.63 -25.93
N ALA A 87 2.86 -7.32 -25.83
CA ALA A 87 1.78 -7.25 -26.79
C ALA A 87 1.14 -5.86 -26.83
N VAL A 88 0.71 -5.41 -28.01
CA VAL A 88 -0.16 -4.26 -28.18
C VAL A 88 -1.56 -4.66 -27.68
N ARG A 89 -2.09 -3.92 -26.70
CA ARG A 89 -3.43 -4.10 -26.15
C ARG A 89 -4.47 -3.28 -26.91
N GLU A 90 -4.08 -2.05 -27.28
CA GLU A 90 -4.94 -1.09 -27.93
C GLU A 90 -4.08 -0.16 -28.78
N ASP A 91 -4.59 0.23 -29.95
CA ASP A 91 -3.97 1.22 -30.82
C ASP A 91 -5.03 2.23 -31.25
N THR A 92 -4.97 3.43 -30.66
CA THR A 92 -5.92 4.51 -30.90
C THR A 92 -5.31 5.60 -31.80
N ALA A 93 -6.07 6.65 -32.09
CA ALA A 93 -5.55 7.83 -32.75
C ALA A 93 -4.53 8.61 -31.90
N ASP A 94 -4.67 8.54 -30.56
CA ASP A 94 -3.92 9.38 -29.63
C ASP A 94 -2.72 8.65 -29.00
N TYR A 95 -2.83 7.33 -28.75
CA TYR A 95 -1.81 6.54 -28.09
C TYR A 95 -1.82 5.07 -28.53
N THR A 96 -0.73 4.37 -28.25
CA THR A 96 -0.67 2.90 -28.30
C THR A 96 -0.46 2.36 -26.88
N SER A 97 -1.27 1.37 -26.48
CA SER A 97 -1.19 0.68 -25.19
C SER A 97 -0.47 -0.66 -25.32
N TYR A 98 0.47 -0.92 -24.44
CA TYR A 98 1.28 -2.15 -24.43
C TYR A 98 1.17 -2.87 -23.09
N ASP A 99 1.20 -4.18 -23.14
CA ASP A 99 1.66 -4.96 -21.99
C ASP A 99 3.12 -4.64 -21.72
N VAL A 100 3.49 -4.51 -20.45
CA VAL A 100 4.89 -4.32 -20.09
C VAL A 100 5.31 -5.21 -18.94
N THR A 101 6.61 -5.45 -18.85
CA THR A 101 7.25 -5.97 -17.64
C THR A 101 8.53 -5.19 -17.37
N PHE A 102 8.91 -5.09 -16.11
CA PHE A 102 10.20 -4.55 -15.69
C PHE A 102 10.76 -5.31 -14.50
N ARG A 103 12.06 -5.15 -14.24
CA ARG A 103 12.70 -5.72 -13.08
C ARG A 103 12.71 -4.73 -11.93
N SER A 104 12.10 -5.09 -10.81
CA SER A 104 12.12 -4.35 -9.55
C SER A 104 13.12 -5.00 -8.61
N ARG A 105 14.17 -4.27 -8.21
CA ARG A 105 15.20 -4.75 -7.30
C ARG A 105 15.41 -3.80 -6.14
N SER A 106 15.58 -4.38 -4.96
CA SER A 106 15.90 -3.64 -3.74
C SER A 106 17.03 -4.35 -3.02
N THR A 107 18.11 -3.63 -2.75
CA THR A 107 19.28 -4.16 -2.04
C THR A 107 19.39 -3.49 -0.69
N SER A 108 19.45 -4.28 0.36
CA SER A 108 19.60 -3.80 1.72
C SER A 108 21.00 -3.28 2.04
N PRO A 109 21.19 -2.55 3.13
CA PRO A 109 22.50 -2.18 3.64
C PRO A 109 23.44 -3.37 3.90
N ALA A 110 22.87 -4.54 4.22
CA ALA A 110 23.61 -5.79 4.41
C ALA A 110 23.95 -6.51 3.08
N GLY A 111 23.64 -5.88 1.91
CA GLY A 111 23.97 -6.44 0.60
C GLY A 111 23.00 -7.51 0.10
N GLN A 112 21.93 -7.81 0.83
CA GLN A 112 20.92 -8.79 0.37
C GLN A 112 20.02 -8.13 -0.68
N THR A 113 19.90 -8.77 -1.85
CA THR A 113 19.09 -8.27 -2.97
C THR A 113 17.84 -9.12 -3.15
N GLU A 114 16.68 -8.46 -3.15
CA GLU A 114 15.43 -9.02 -3.62
C GLU A 114 15.19 -8.52 -5.05
N SER A 115 14.65 -9.38 -5.92
CA SER A 115 14.45 -9.06 -7.33
C SER A 115 13.17 -9.71 -7.84
N TRP A 116 12.28 -8.87 -8.34
CA TRP A 116 10.94 -9.23 -8.78
C TRP A 116 10.73 -8.80 -10.23
N THR A 117 10.06 -9.62 -11.04
CA THR A 117 9.49 -9.19 -12.32
C THR A 117 8.11 -8.60 -12.02
N ILE A 118 7.89 -7.37 -12.43
CA ILE A 118 6.61 -6.69 -12.24
C ILE A 118 5.96 -6.47 -13.60
N SER A 119 4.68 -6.85 -13.71
CA SER A 119 3.85 -6.59 -14.89
C SER A 119 3.19 -5.22 -14.82
N GLY A 120 2.63 -4.78 -15.92
CA GLY A 120 1.91 -3.52 -16.00
C GLY A 120 1.39 -3.24 -17.40
N VAL A 121 0.81 -2.05 -17.56
CA VAL A 121 0.36 -1.54 -18.85
C VAL A 121 0.96 -0.16 -19.08
N LEU A 122 1.51 0.05 -20.27
CA LEU A 122 2.10 1.32 -20.70
C LEU A 122 1.33 1.90 -21.89
N ASN A 123 0.78 3.09 -21.71
CA ASN A 123 0.24 3.87 -22.82
C ASN A 123 1.29 4.89 -23.28
N VAL A 124 1.62 4.87 -24.56
CA VAL A 124 2.59 5.77 -25.19
C VAL A 124 1.87 6.68 -26.18
N PRO A 125 1.91 8.01 -26.02
CA PRO A 125 1.29 8.94 -26.96
C PRO A 125 1.80 8.78 -28.38
N LYS A 126 0.96 9.09 -29.38
CA LYS A 126 1.40 9.20 -30.76
C LYS A 126 2.26 10.46 -30.97
N GLY A 127 3.19 10.39 -31.90
CA GLY A 127 4.05 11.51 -32.24
C GLY A 127 5.53 11.30 -31.91
N ARG A 128 6.27 12.41 -31.89
CA ARG A 128 7.71 12.38 -31.58
C ARG A 128 7.96 12.89 -30.16
N GLY A 129 8.39 12.01 -29.28
CA GLY A 129 8.83 12.39 -27.92
C GLY A 129 10.10 13.25 -27.93
N PRO A 130 10.78 13.44 -26.77
CA PRO A 130 10.44 12.77 -25.51
C PRO A 130 9.19 13.35 -24.85
N PHE A 131 8.38 12.47 -24.24
CA PHE A 131 7.15 12.84 -23.54
C PHE A 131 7.35 12.84 -22.03
N PRO A 132 6.67 13.72 -21.26
CA PRO A 132 6.56 13.57 -19.83
C PRO A 132 5.85 12.27 -19.48
N ALA A 133 6.09 11.75 -18.29
CA ALA A 133 5.51 10.48 -17.87
C ALA A 133 4.81 10.55 -16.51
N VAL A 134 3.82 9.68 -16.33
CA VAL A 134 3.16 9.46 -15.05
C VAL A 134 3.20 7.97 -14.73
N VAL A 135 3.71 7.61 -13.55
CA VAL A 135 3.61 6.26 -13.01
C VAL A 135 2.37 6.18 -12.14
N LEU A 136 1.48 5.23 -12.46
CA LEU A 136 0.18 5.07 -11.82
C LEU A 136 0.19 3.91 -10.84
N ALA A 137 -0.29 4.17 -9.65
CA ALA A 137 -0.43 3.27 -8.51
C ALA A 137 -1.92 3.02 -8.22
N HIS A 138 -2.40 1.80 -8.46
CA HIS A 138 -3.84 1.48 -8.34
C HIS A 138 -4.29 1.27 -6.90
N GLY A 139 -5.61 1.34 -6.67
CA GLY A 139 -6.27 1.02 -5.41
C GLY A 139 -6.27 -0.48 -5.12
N PHE A 140 -6.76 -0.86 -3.93
CA PHE A 140 -6.86 -2.27 -3.58
C PHE A 140 -7.81 -3.01 -4.51
N ILE A 141 -7.32 -4.08 -5.08
CA ILE A 141 -8.07 -5.14 -5.76
C ILE A 141 -7.45 -6.44 -5.28
N ASP A 142 -8.26 -7.44 -4.97
CA ASP A 142 -7.74 -8.72 -4.49
C ASP A 142 -6.79 -9.33 -5.54
N PRO A 143 -5.54 -9.64 -5.17
CA PRO A 143 -4.57 -10.24 -6.10
C PRO A 143 -5.08 -11.51 -6.79
N ALA A 144 -5.94 -12.30 -6.12
CA ALA A 144 -6.47 -13.54 -6.67
C ALA A 144 -7.41 -13.34 -7.87
N VAL A 145 -7.97 -12.14 -8.06
CA VAL A 145 -8.90 -11.80 -9.15
C VAL A 145 -8.45 -10.61 -9.98
N TYR A 146 -7.25 -10.09 -9.72
CA TYR A 146 -6.72 -8.94 -10.42
C TYR A 146 -6.31 -9.29 -11.85
N GLU A 147 -6.73 -8.47 -12.80
CA GLU A 147 -6.31 -8.55 -14.19
C GLU A 147 -5.33 -7.42 -14.52
N ARG A 148 -4.34 -7.68 -15.37
CA ARG A 148 -3.30 -6.73 -15.77
C ARG A 148 -3.87 -5.38 -16.17
N GLY A 149 -3.42 -4.32 -15.52
CA GLY A 149 -3.81 -2.94 -15.78
C GLY A 149 -5.21 -2.58 -15.25
N GLN A 150 -5.81 -3.40 -14.39
CA GLN A 150 -7.12 -3.14 -13.81
C GLN A 150 -7.09 -1.97 -12.81
N GLY A 151 -8.18 -1.22 -12.75
CA GLY A 151 -8.40 -0.18 -11.72
C GLY A 151 -8.05 1.24 -12.12
N MET A 152 -7.19 1.45 -13.16
CA MET A 152 -6.81 2.81 -13.61
C MET A 152 -6.81 2.97 -15.13
N THR A 153 -7.70 2.27 -15.81
CA THR A 153 -7.80 2.31 -17.28
C THR A 153 -8.23 3.69 -17.79
N ARG A 154 -9.18 4.35 -17.12
CA ARG A 154 -9.63 5.69 -17.46
C ARG A 154 -8.51 6.71 -17.32
N GLU A 155 -7.87 6.71 -16.17
CA GLU A 155 -6.78 7.63 -15.82
C GLU A 155 -5.61 7.48 -16.78
N ARG A 156 -5.24 6.24 -17.11
CA ARG A 156 -4.17 5.91 -18.06
C ARG A 156 -4.47 6.41 -19.47
N GLY A 157 -5.70 6.17 -19.97
CA GLY A 157 -6.14 6.66 -21.27
C GLY A 157 -6.23 8.17 -21.32
N TYR A 158 -6.75 8.79 -20.24
CA TYR A 158 -6.89 10.25 -20.14
C TYR A 158 -5.54 10.98 -20.21
N LEU A 159 -4.54 10.47 -19.47
CA LEU A 159 -3.17 11.00 -19.51
C LEU A 159 -2.54 10.83 -20.88
N ALA A 160 -2.64 9.64 -21.47
CA ALA A 160 -1.98 9.34 -22.73
C ALA A 160 -2.56 10.15 -23.92
N SER A 161 -3.88 10.38 -23.94
CA SER A 161 -4.51 11.24 -24.95
C SER A 161 -4.13 12.72 -24.83
N ARG A 162 -3.47 13.11 -23.73
CA ARG A 162 -2.96 14.47 -23.47
C ARG A 162 -1.44 14.58 -23.51
N GLY A 163 -0.77 13.58 -24.10
CA GLY A 163 0.66 13.61 -24.37
C GLY A 163 1.55 13.12 -23.23
N TYR A 164 1.01 12.42 -22.24
CA TYR A 164 1.78 11.78 -21.18
C TYR A 164 2.00 10.30 -21.45
N ILE A 165 3.21 9.80 -21.30
CA ILE A 165 3.42 8.38 -21.10
C ILE A 165 2.77 8.01 -19.79
N ALA A 166 1.95 6.95 -19.78
CA ALA A 166 1.25 6.51 -18.59
C ALA A 166 1.60 5.04 -18.27
N LEU A 167 2.44 4.82 -17.27
CA LEU A 167 2.84 3.49 -16.81
C LEU A 167 2.01 3.08 -15.60
N HIS A 168 1.11 2.16 -15.79
CA HIS A 168 0.36 1.51 -14.72
C HIS A 168 1.14 0.31 -14.19
N VAL A 169 1.45 0.30 -12.91
CA VAL A 169 2.17 -0.77 -12.21
C VAL A 169 1.18 -1.74 -11.58
N ASP A 170 1.26 -3.03 -11.92
CA ASP A 170 0.37 -4.03 -11.32
C ASP A 170 0.77 -4.42 -9.88
N TYR A 171 1.98 -4.07 -9.44
CA TYR A 171 2.67 -4.51 -8.22
C TYR A 171 2.99 -6.03 -8.21
N ARG A 172 3.88 -6.44 -7.29
CA ARG A 172 4.07 -7.86 -6.96
C ARG A 172 2.76 -8.48 -6.48
N ASN A 173 2.58 -9.78 -6.63
CA ASN A 173 1.37 -10.53 -6.32
C ASN A 173 0.15 -10.25 -7.22
N HIS A 174 0.27 -9.40 -8.25
CA HIS A 174 -0.85 -9.07 -9.13
C HIS A 174 -0.53 -9.46 -10.57
N ALA A 175 -1.55 -9.96 -11.29
CA ALA A 175 -1.44 -10.39 -12.69
C ALA A 175 -0.25 -11.35 -12.90
N GLU A 176 0.66 -11.03 -13.84
CA GLU A 176 1.85 -11.84 -14.14
C GLU A 176 3.12 -11.34 -13.43
N SER A 177 2.96 -10.53 -12.39
CA SER A 177 4.07 -10.18 -11.51
C SER A 177 4.50 -11.35 -10.63
N ASP A 178 5.78 -11.37 -10.24
CA ASP A 178 6.28 -12.35 -9.28
C ASP A 178 5.59 -12.21 -7.90
N ASP A 179 5.43 -13.33 -7.19
CA ASP A 179 4.75 -13.39 -5.90
C ASP A 179 5.70 -13.24 -4.71
N ASP A 180 5.39 -12.32 -3.79
CA ASP A 180 5.97 -12.22 -2.45
C ASP A 180 4.98 -12.79 -1.42
N PRO A 181 5.18 -14.01 -0.89
CA PRO A 181 4.23 -14.63 0.05
C PRO A 181 4.15 -13.89 1.40
N ARG A 182 5.07 -12.96 1.67
CA ARG A 182 5.13 -12.18 2.91
C ARG A 182 4.62 -10.75 2.76
N TYR A 183 3.98 -10.40 1.63
CA TYR A 183 3.61 -9.01 1.32
C TYR A 183 2.71 -8.36 2.38
N GLN A 184 1.75 -9.11 2.96
CA GLN A 184 0.89 -8.63 4.03
C GLN A 184 1.69 -8.35 5.31
N LEU A 185 2.51 -9.32 5.75
CA LEU A 185 3.37 -9.19 6.94
C LEU A 185 4.39 -8.06 6.82
N ARG A 186 4.75 -7.70 5.58
CA ARG A 186 5.63 -6.57 5.28
C ARG A 186 4.85 -5.28 5.04
N MET A 187 3.61 -5.18 5.51
CA MET A 187 2.76 -3.99 5.39
C MET A 187 2.64 -3.47 3.95
N ARG A 188 2.72 -4.35 2.96
CA ARG A 188 2.69 -4.03 1.52
C ARG A 188 3.73 -2.99 1.07
N LEU A 189 4.80 -2.78 1.85
CA LEU A 189 5.88 -1.84 1.51
C LEU A 189 6.55 -2.18 0.16
N GLY A 190 6.48 -3.45 -0.24
CA GLY A 190 6.93 -3.89 -1.56
C GLY A 190 6.26 -3.16 -2.72
N TYR A 191 5.01 -2.74 -2.59
CA TYR A 191 4.30 -1.96 -3.63
C TYR A 191 4.93 -0.58 -3.83
N SER A 192 5.36 0.08 -2.75
CA SER A 192 6.10 1.34 -2.85
C SER A 192 7.48 1.15 -3.51
N ALA A 193 8.18 0.05 -3.19
CA ALA A 193 9.42 -0.31 -3.87
C ALA A 193 9.21 -0.58 -5.37
N ASP A 194 8.11 -1.22 -5.76
CA ASP A 194 7.78 -1.47 -7.16
C ASP A 194 7.49 -0.17 -7.92
N VAL A 195 6.82 0.81 -7.30
CA VAL A 195 6.60 2.15 -7.87
C VAL A 195 7.91 2.91 -8.03
N ILE A 196 8.77 2.93 -7.00
CA ILE A 196 10.12 3.55 -7.09
C ILE A 196 10.90 2.93 -8.26
N ASN A 197 10.90 1.61 -8.34
CA ASN A 197 11.61 0.89 -9.39
C ASN A 197 10.97 1.05 -10.78
N ALA A 198 9.66 1.27 -10.88
CA ALA A 198 8.98 1.60 -12.13
C ALA A 198 9.45 2.96 -12.69
N VAL A 199 9.58 3.98 -11.83
CA VAL A 199 10.17 5.27 -12.21
C VAL A 199 11.58 5.07 -12.73
N LYS A 200 12.43 4.36 -12.00
CA LYS A 200 13.83 4.08 -12.40
C LYS A 200 13.91 3.23 -13.67
N ALA A 201 12.97 2.32 -13.90
CA ALA A 201 12.91 1.51 -15.13
C ALA A 201 12.52 2.35 -16.37
N LEU A 202 11.60 3.33 -16.21
CA LEU A 202 11.30 4.31 -17.25
C LEU A 202 12.52 5.16 -17.57
N GLN A 203 13.18 5.73 -16.55
CA GLN A 203 14.40 6.54 -16.70
C GLN A 203 15.54 5.79 -17.41
N ALA A 204 15.67 4.50 -17.13
CA ALA A 204 16.69 3.65 -17.76
C ALA A 204 16.28 3.11 -19.14
N SER A 205 15.04 3.29 -19.58
CA SER A 205 14.53 2.74 -20.84
C SER A 205 15.10 3.50 -22.03
N ARG A 206 15.43 2.73 -23.08
CA ARG A 206 15.81 3.30 -24.40
C ARG A 206 14.75 3.03 -25.46
N ASP A 207 13.78 2.19 -25.13
CA ASP A 207 12.71 1.76 -26.06
C ASP A 207 11.45 2.61 -25.91
N VAL A 208 11.37 3.42 -24.84
CA VAL A 208 10.24 4.30 -24.53
C VAL A 208 10.72 5.75 -24.67
N PRO A 209 10.05 6.62 -25.45
CA PRO A 209 10.48 8.00 -25.67
C PRO A 209 10.09 8.91 -24.48
N VAL A 210 10.57 8.59 -23.29
CA VAL A 210 10.32 9.33 -22.06
C VAL A 210 11.31 10.48 -21.87
N ALA A 211 10.83 11.60 -21.36
CA ALA A 211 11.66 12.65 -20.77
C ALA A 211 11.96 12.22 -19.32
N ASP A 212 13.16 11.69 -19.10
CA ASP A 212 13.55 10.99 -17.87
C ASP A 212 13.58 11.87 -16.62
N ASP A 213 13.68 13.18 -16.79
CA ASP A 213 13.62 14.21 -15.74
C ASP A 213 12.20 14.78 -15.51
N ARG A 214 11.20 14.39 -16.34
CA ARG A 214 9.81 14.90 -16.30
C ARG A 214 8.83 13.77 -15.99
N ILE A 215 8.94 13.21 -14.79
CA ILE A 215 8.11 12.11 -14.31
C ILE A 215 7.32 12.55 -13.08
N ALA A 216 6.05 12.16 -12.99
CA ALA A 216 5.17 12.34 -11.83
C ALA A 216 4.60 11.01 -11.35
N LEU A 217 4.07 10.99 -10.12
CA LEU A 217 3.30 9.88 -9.55
C LEU A 217 1.81 10.23 -9.51
N PHE A 218 0.97 9.26 -9.82
CA PHE A 218 -0.47 9.32 -9.61
C PHE A 218 -0.92 8.07 -8.85
N GLY A 219 -1.60 8.23 -7.73
CA GLY A 219 -2.07 7.09 -6.93
C GLY A 219 -3.49 7.26 -6.46
N ARG A 220 -4.34 6.21 -6.56
CA ARG A 220 -5.71 6.25 -6.10
C ARG A 220 -5.95 5.27 -4.96
N SER A 221 -6.69 5.68 -3.91
CA SER A 221 -7.05 4.84 -2.76
C SER A 221 -5.78 4.30 -2.07
N MET A 222 -5.62 2.97 -1.97
CA MET A 222 -4.38 2.33 -1.51
C MET A 222 -3.15 2.87 -2.27
N GLY A 223 -3.27 3.07 -3.60
CA GLY A 223 -2.18 3.62 -4.42
C GLY A 223 -1.75 5.03 -4.00
N GLY A 224 -2.66 5.85 -3.45
CA GLY A 224 -2.31 7.13 -2.84
C GLY A 224 -1.38 6.97 -1.63
N GLY A 225 -1.66 6.00 -0.76
CA GLY A 225 -0.77 5.63 0.35
C GLY A 225 0.57 5.06 -0.13
N VAL A 226 0.55 4.25 -1.20
CA VAL A 226 1.76 3.68 -1.82
C VAL A 226 2.70 4.77 -2.33
N ILE A 227 2.19 5.77 -3.07
CA ILE A 227 3.04 6.86 -3.58
C ILE A 227 3.55 7.78 -2.48
N LEU A 228 2.76 8.07 -1.43
CA LEU A 228 3.24 8.85 -0.29
C LEU A 228 4.39 8.16 0.45
N LYS A 229 4.33 6.83 0.61
CA LYS A 229 5.46 6.05 1.17
C LYS A 229 6.67 6.03 0.22
N ALA A 230 6.45 5.97 -1.09
CA ALA A 230 7.53 6.04 -2.08
C ALA A 230 8.28 7.38 -2.01
N LEU A 231 7.57 8.51 -1.87
CA LEU A 231 8.17 9.84 -1.72
C LEU A 231 8.96 9.97 -0.42
N VAL A 232 8.46 9.40 0.69
CA VAL A 232 9.21 9.37 1.96
C VAL A 232 10.48 8.55 1.84
N ALA A 233 10.40 7.39 1.16
CA ALA A 233 11.53 6.47 1.02
C ALA A 233 12.59 6.95 0.02
N GLU A 234 12.21 7.68 -1.01
CA GLU A 234 13.13 8.17 -2.06
C GLU A 234 12.81 9.66 -2.37
N PRO A 235 13.21 10.60 -1.51
CA PRO A 235 13.05 12.04 -1.77
C PRO A 235 13.71 12.48 -3.08
N GLY A 236 13.02 13.29 -3.86
CA GLY A 236 13.48 13.72 -5.19
C GLY A 236 13.27 12.68 -6.30
N LEU A 237 12.49 11.62 -6.04
CA LEU A 237 12.21 10.55 -6.99
C LEU A 237 11.58 11.08 -8.29
N VAL A 238 10.67 12.03 -8.18
CA VAL A 238 9.87 12.59 -9.27
C VAL A 238 9.70 14.10 -9.12
N ARG A 239 9.04 14.76 -10.09
CA ARG A 239 8.78 16.20 -10.04
C ARG A 239 7.52 16.58 -9.28
N ALA A 240 6.53 15.69 -9.20
CA ALA A 240 5.26 15.94 -8.52
C ALA A 240 4.49 14.66 -8.24
N ALA A 241 3.52 14.71 -7.34
CA ALA A 241 2.64 13.59 -7.04
C ALA A 241 1.18 14.01 -6.85
N ALA A 242 0.25 13.14 -7.27
CA ALA A 242 -1.18 13.35 -7.14
C ALA A 242 -1.87 12.16 -6.46
N PRO A 243 -1.96 12.10 -5.12
CA PRO A 243 -2.78 11.11 -4.43
C PRO A 243 -4.27 11.48 -4.50
N TRP A 244 -5.08 10.58 -5.10
CA TRP A 244 -6.52 10.73 -5.24
C TRP A 244 -7.27 9.79 -4.31
N ALA A 245 -8.31 10.30 -3.63
CA ALA A 245 -9.15 9.52 -2.71
C ALA A 245 -8.29 8.57 -1.84
N SER A 246 -7.16 9.08 -1.37
CA SER A 246 -6.12 8.27 -0.71
C SER A 246 -6.61 7.67 0.59
N VAL A 247 -6.12 6.48 0.91
CA VAL A 247 -6.19 5.92 2.25
C VAL A 247 -5.51 6.83 3.27
N SER A 248 -5.69 6.57 4.56
CA SER A 248 -4.99 7.34 5.60
C SER A 248 -3.48 7.25 5.45
N SER A 249 -2.78 8.32 5.80
CA SER A 249 -1.32 8.32 5.93
C SER A 249 -0.84 7.71 7.26
N LEU A 250 -1.78 7.19 8.10
CA LEU A 250 -1.52 6.38 9.29
C LEU A 250 -1.99 4.95 9.06
N GLU A 251 -1.09 3.97 9.15
CA GLU A 251 -1.41 2.56 8.87
C GLU A 251 -2.35 1.91 9.89
N GLY A 252 -2.31 2.34 11.14
CA GLY A 252 -3.28 1.88 12.15
C GLY A 252 -4.72 2.20 11.74
N GLU A 253 -4.99 3.42 11.22
CA GLU A 253 -6.33 3.79 10.72
C GLU A 253 -6.75 2.95 9.50
N ASN A 254 -5.81 2.58 8.63
CA ASN A 254 -6.08 1.73 7.48
C ASN A 254 -6.38 0.30 7.91
N TYR A 255 -5.60 -0.23 8.87
CA TYR A 255 -5.82 -1.54 9.44
C TYR A 255 -7.21 -1.64 10.08
N ASP A 256 -7.57 -0.69 10.95
CA ASP A 256 -8.86 -0.65 11.62
C ASP A 256 -10.04 -0.59 10.65
N ARG A 257 -9.86 0.11 9.54
CA ARG A 257 -10.93 0.31 8.55
C ARG A 257 -11.11 -0.87 7.60
N PHE A 258 -10.01 -1.50 7.17
CA PHE A 258 -10.04 -2.43 6.04
C PHE A 258 -9.58 -3.84 6.34
N GLN A 259 -8.86 -4.06 7.44
CA GLN A 259 -8.18 -5.33 7.66
C GLN A 259 -8.48 -5.97 9.01
N ARG A 260 -8.84 -5.18 10.03
CA ARG A 260 -9.11 -5.71 11.37
C ARG A 260 -10.17 -6.80 11.30
N THR A 261 -9.82 -7.99 11.74
CA THR A 261 -10.70 -9.15 11.84
C THR A 261 -11.09 -9.38 13.30
N ASP A 262 -12.06 -10.27 13.52
CA ASP A 262 -12.37 -10.77 14.85
C ASP A 262 -11.08 -11.43 15.45
N PRO A 263 -10.71 -11.12 16.69
CA PRO A 263 -9.54 -11.72 17.33
C PRO A 263 -9.55 -13.27 17.33
N ASP A 264 -10.73 -13.87 17.32
CA ASP A 264 -10.91 -15.34 17.27
C ASP A 264 -10.87 -15.92 15.84
N ASP A 265 -10.85 -15.08 14.80
CA ASP A 265 -10.76 -15.52 13.41
C ASP A 265 -9.33 -15.95 13.04
N THR A 266 -9.07 -17.25 13.07
CA THR A 266 -7.78 -17.85 12.71
C THR A 266 -7.60 -18.12 11.21
N SER A 267 -8.57 -17.75 10.36
CA SER A 267 -8.53 -17.99 8.91
C SER A 267 -7.45 -17.18 8.17
N ARG A 268 -6.94 -16.10 8.82
CA ARG A 268 -5.92 -15.20 8.27
C ARG A 268 -4.65 -15.21 9.13
N PRO A 269 -3.79 -16.23 8.98
CA PRO A 269 -2.54 -16.32 9.76
C PRO A 269 -1.55 -15.20 9.42
N ASP A 270 -1.69 -14.56 8.27
CA ASP A 270 -0.89 -13.44 7.78
C ASP A 270 -1.48 -12.06 8.12
N ASP A 271 -2.47 -12.00 9.02
CA ASP A 271 -3.00 -10.73 9.52
C ASP A 271 -1.91 -9.95 10.28
N PRO A 272 -1.57 -8.72 9.86
CA PRO A 272 -0.51 -7.93 10.50
C PRO A 272 -0.77 -7.66 11.98
N GLY A 273 -2.03 -7.46 12.39
CA GLY A 273 -2.38 -7.22 13.79
C GLY A 273 -2.11 -8.42 14.68
N ARG A 274 -2.26 -9.65 14.16
CA ARG A 274 -1.94 -10.89 14.89
C ARG A 274 -0.43 -11.08 15.04
N VAL A 275 0.35 -10.72 14.02
CA VAL A 275 1.80 -10.96 14.00
C VAL A 275 2.57 -9.85 14.70
N HIS A 276 2.15 -8.60 14.53
CA HIS A 276 2.88 -7.43 15.03
C HIS A 276 2.21 -6.75 16.22
N GLY A 277 1.04 -7.23 16.67
CA GLY A 277 0.20 -6.59 17.68
C GLY A 277 -0.74 -5.56 17.05
N LEU A 278 -1.88 -5.32 17.71
CA LEU A 278 -2.89 -4.34 17.26
C LEU A 278 -2.34 -2.90 17.37
N PRO A 279 -2.94 -1.91 16.67
CA PRO A 279 -2.51 -0.52 16.74
C PRO A 279 -2.47 0.06 18.15
N GLU A 280 -3.39 -0.34 19.02
CA GLU A 280 -3.43 0.06 20.43
C GLU A 280 -2.37 -0.62 21.29
N ASP A 281 -1.93 -1.84 20.92
CA ASP A 281 -0.97 -2.64 21.70
C ASP A 281 0.48 -2.36 21.28
N ASN A 282 0.71 -2.04 20.00
CA ASN A 282 2.04 -1.77 19.44
C ASN A 282 2.03 -0.53 18.52
N PRO A 283 1.69 0.66 19.03
CA PRO A 283 1.57 1.88 18.22
C PRO A 283 2.86 2.25 17.48
N GLU A 284 4.01 1.92 18.03
CA GLU A 284 5.32 2.23 17.43
C GLU A 284 5.50 1.51 16.09
N PHE A 285 5.12 0.23 15.99
CA PHE A 285 5.16 -0.53 14.74
C PHE A 285 4.28 0.13 13.67
N TRP A 286 3.05 0.49 14.01
CA TRP A 286 2.10 1.08 13.07
C TRP A 286 2.53 2.49 12.62
N LEU A 287 3.10 3.29 13.52
CA LEU A 287 3.69 4.59 13.18
C LEU A 287 4.92 4.45 12.28
N ALA A 288 5.80 3.46 12.55
CA ALA A 288 6.98 3.20 11.72
C ALA A 288 6.61 2.78 10.28
N ASN A 289 5.42 2.20 10.08
CA ASN A 289 4.90 1.82 8.78
C ASN A 289 4.02 2.90 8.12
N SER A 290 3.75 4.00 8.81
CA SER A 290 2.98 5.15 8.35
C SER A 290 3.85 6.15 7.61
N SER A 291 3.34 6.80 6.56
CA SER A 291 4.08 7.86 5.87
C SER A 291 4.05 9.19 6.63
N ARG A 292 2.96 9.48 7.37
CA ARG A 292 2.74 10.78 8.04
C ARG A 292 3.85 11.23 8.97
N PRO A 293 4.45 10.39 9.83
CA PRO A 293 5.54 10.80 10.72
C PRO A 293 6.82 11.27 10.01
N HIS A 294 6.92 11.01 8.71
CA HIS A 294 8.13 11.23 7.91
C HIS A 294 7.89 12.17 6.72
N PHE A 295 6.83 12.98 6.75
CA PHE A 295 6.51 13.91 5.66
C PHE A 295 7.54 15.02 5.46
N ASP A 296 8.36 15.32 6.46
CA ASP A 296 9.51 16.21 6.37
C ASP A 296 10.57 15.76 5.35
N ARG A 297 10.50 14.52 4.91
CA ARG A 297 11.36 13.97 3.86
C ARG A 297 10.83 14.19 2.43
N ILE A 298 9.55 14.51 2.27
CA ILE A 298 8.95 14.75 0.96
C ILE A 298 9.37 16.11 0.44
N THR A 299 10.00 16.13 -0.71
CA THR A 299 10.49 17.34 -1.39
C THR A 299 9.63 17.75 -2.58
N GLU A 300 8.80 16.84 -3.05
CA GLU A 300 7.95 17.01 -4.23
C GLU A 300 6.66 17.76 -3.90
N PRO A 301 6.19 18.65 -4.80
CA PRO A 301 4.84 19.20 -4.73
C PRO A 301 3.78 18.10 -4.80
N VAL A 302 2.73 18.23 -3.99
CA VAL A 302 1.65 17.24 -3.85
C VAL A 302 0.30 17.87 -4.09
N LEU A 303 -0.46 17.38 -5.09
CA LEU A 303 -1.86 17.72 -5.32
C LEU A 303 -2.75 16.58 -4.82
N MET A 304 -3.36 16.74 -3.66
CA MET A 304 -4.39 15.82 -3.16
C MET A 304 -5.75 16.13 -3.81
N VAL A 305 -6.44 15.10 -4.28
CA VAL A 305 -7.79 15.21 -4.84
C VAL A 305 -8.71 14.24 -4.09
N HIS A 306 -9.87 14.74 -3.62
CA HIS A 306 -10.76 13.92 -2.79
C HIS A 306 -12.24 14.23 -3.00
N GLY A 307 -13.07 13.20 -2.93
CA GLY A 307 -14.52 13.32 -2.99
C GLY A 307 -15.12 13.74 -1.63
N ARG A 308 -16.05 14.70 -1.61
CA ARG A 308 -16.68 15.18 -0.38
C ARG A 308 -17.55 14.13 0.30
N VAL A 309 -18.08 13.18 -0.46
CA VAL A 309 -18.95 12.10 0.02
C VAL A 309 -18.28 10.72 -0.13
N ASP A 310 -16.94 10.69 -0.08
CA ASP A 310 -16.17 9.44 -0.07
C ASP A 310 -16.45 8.66 1.23
N ASP A 311 -17.15 7.54 1.11
CA ASP A 311 -17.51 6.64 2.21
C ASP A 311 -16.50 5.50 2.42
N THR A 312 -15.61 5.31 1.48
CA THR A 312 -14.53 4.30 1.53
C THR A 312 -13.31 4.86 2.26
N CYS A 313 -12.77 5.98 1.78
CA CYS A 313 -11.69 6.72 2.42
C CYS A 313 -12.28 8.03 2.99
N PRO A 314 -12.62 8.11 4.28
CA PRO A 314 -13.34 9.24 4.83
C PRO A 314 -12.63 10.59 4.57
N PRO A 315 -13.34 11.68 4.19
CA PRO A 315 -12.78 13.01 3.88
C PRO A 315 -11.87 13.57 4.98
N ARG A 316 -12.09 13.20 6.24
CA ARG A 316 -11.21 13.58 7.36
C ARG A 316 -9.76 13.11 7.19
N TRP A 317 -9.53 11.97 6.50
CA TRP A 317 -8.18 11.47 6.23
C TRP A 317 -7.43 12.36 5.24
N ALA A 318 -8.08 12.81 4.18
CA ALA A 318 -7.50 13.78 3.25
C ALA A 318 -7.16 15.10 3.95
N THR A 319 -8.08 15.63 4.76
CA THR A 319 -7.84 16.84 5.56
C THR A 319 -6.66 16.68 6.51
N ALA A 320 -6.58 15.55 7.22
CA ALA A 320 -5.50 15.28 8.19
C ALA A 320 -4.15 15.09 7.49
N THR A 321 -4.14 14.37 6.36
CA THR A 321 -2.92 14.16 5.55
C THR A 321 -2.40 15.47 4.97
N HIS A 322 -3.28 16.28 4.36
CA HIS A 322 -2.91 17.61 3.82
C HIS A 322 -2.35 18.52 4.89
N ARG A 323 -3.01 18.63 6.04
CA ARG A 323 -2.51 19.43 7.16
C ARG A 323 -1.12 18.99 7.64
N ALA A 324 -0.90 17.67 7.68
CA ALA A 324 0.40 17.13 8.08
C ALA A 324 1.50 17.40 7.04
N LEU A 325 1.18 17.30 5.73
CA LEU A 325 2.10 17.69 4.66
C LEU A 325 2.50 19.15 4.76
N VAL A 326 1.53 20.05 4.89
CA VAL A 326 1.79 21.51 5.06
C VAL A 326 2.61 21.77 6.31
N ALA A 327 2.29 21.14 7.44
CA ALA A 327 3.05 21.30 8.69
C ALA A 327 4.50 20.81 8.58
N ALA A 328 4.77 19.84 7.71
CA ALA A 328 6.09 19.33 7.39
C ALA A 328 6.85 20.20 6.35
N GLY A 329 6.22 21.27 5.82
CA GLY A 329 6.84 22.18 4.84
C GLY A 329 6.68 21.75 3.39
N VAL A 330 5.88 20.69 3.10
CA VAL A 330 5.61 20.23 1.74
C VAL A 330 4.66 21.21 1.03
N ASP A 331 4.97 21.56 -0.23
CA ASP A 331 4.03 22.27 -1.11
C ASP A 331 2.84 21.35 -1.44
N SER A 332 1.80 21.43 -0.62
CA SER A 332 0.63 20.58 -0.71
C SER A 332 -0.63 21.38 -1.00
N GLN A 333 -1.41 20.90 -1.96
CA GLN A 333 -2.71 21.44 -2.32
C GLN A 333 -3.78 20.36 -2.11
N LEU A 334 -5.00 20.74 -1.70
CA LEU A 334 -6.12 19.81 -1.52
C LEU A 334 -7.35 20.34 -2.27
N GLU A 335 -7.77 19.57 -3.27
CA GLU A 335 -8.93 19.86 -4.10
C GLU A 335 -10.09 18.93 -3.75
N TRP A 336 -11.26 19.53 -3.57
CA TRP A 336 -12.48 18.83 -3.22
C TRP A 336 -13.49 18.82 -4.37
N TYR A 337 -14.07 17.64 -4.61
CA TYR A 337 -15.10 17.46 -5.60
C TYR A 337 -16.38 16.91 -4.96
N ASP A 338 -17.55 17.29 -5.50
CA ASP A 338 -18.84 16.73 -5.09
C ASP A 338 -19.01 15.35 -5.75
N ASP A 339 -18.25 14.40 -5.27
CA ASP A 339 -18.15 13.04 -5.79
C ASP A 339 -17.79 12.06 -4.66
N ALA A 340 -17.94 10.76 -4.95
CA ALA A 340 -17.59 9.65 -4.07
C ALA A 340 -16.19 9.10 -4.39
N HIS A 341 -15.85 7.95 -3.78
CA HIS A 341 -14.52 7.31 -3.89
C HIS A 341 -14.07 7.04 -5.34
N ALA A 342 -14.99 6.57 -6.17
CA ALA A 342 -14.67 6.13 -7.54
C ALA A 342 -14.53 7.27 -8.56
N PHE A 343 -14.92 8.48 -8.22
CA PHE A 343 -15.01 9.62 -9.14
C PHE A 343 -15.84 9.30 -10.39
N GLY A 344 -17.11 9.66 -10.36
CA GLY A 344 -18.06 9.56 -11.49
C GLY A 344 -18.19 10.90 -12.21
N PRO A 345 -19.17 11.75 -11.84
CA PRO A 345 -19.46 12.99 -12.55
C PRO A 345 -18.32 14.01 -12.56
N ALA A 346 -17.51 14.05 -11.50
CA ALA A 346 -16.41 15.01 -11.40
C ALA A 346 -15.07 14.49 -11.98
N PHE A 347 -15.03 13.29 -12.56
CA PHE A 347 -13.80 12.65 -13.03
C PHE A 347 -13.01 13.54 -14.00
N ASP A 348 -13.64 14.02 -15.07
CA ASP A 348 -12.96 14.81 -16.08
C ASP A 348 -12.42 16.14 -15.53
N ALA A 349 -13.21 16.82 -14.70
CA ALA A 349 -12.81 18.08 -14.07
C ALA A 349 -11.61 17.89 -13.13
N ALA A 350 -11.61 16.79 -12.37
CA ALA A 350 -10.52 16.44 -11.48
C ALA A 350 -9.25 16.02 -12.24
N MET A 351 -9.40 15.27 -13.33
CA MET A 351 -8.29 14.92 -14.22
C MET A 351 -7.69 16.16 -14.91
N ASP A 352 -8.53 17.08 -15.43
CA ASP A 352 -8.05 18.33 -16.00
C ASP A 352 -7.29 19.19 -14.98
N ARG A 353 -7.74 19.21 -13.73
CA ARG A 353 -7.01 19.90 -12.64
C ARG A 353 -5.65 19.24 -12.38
N THR A 354 -5.60 17.92 -12.40
CA THR A 354 -4.37 17.14 -12.20
C THR A 354 -3.40 17.36 -13.37
N ILE A 355 -3.88 17.35 -14.60
CA ILE A 355 -3.06 17.67 -15.80
C ILE A 355 -2.46 19.08 -15.69
N ARG A 356 -3.26 20.10 -15.36
CA ARG A 356 -2.73 21.47 -15.19
C ARG A 356 -1.66 21.53 -14.08
N PHE A 357 -1.80 20.76 -13.03
CA PHE A 357 -0.77 20.67 -12.00
C PHE A 357 0.50 20.00 -12.54
N PHE A 358 0.38 18.89 -13.22
CA PHE A 358 1.53 18.21 -13.83
C PHE A 358 2.20 19.07 -14.92
N ASP A 359 1.44 19.76 -15.77
CA ASP A 359 2.00 20.68 -16.77
C ASP A 359 2.87 21.77 -16.13
N GLN A 360 2.47 22.29 -14.96
CA GLN A 360 3.23 23.30 -14.22
C GLN A 360 4.50 22.73 -13.59
N GLN A 361 4.47 21.51 -13.10
CA GLN A 361 5.58 20.90 -12.35
C GLN A 361 6.59 20.17 -13.25
N LEU A 362 6.15 19.75 -14.43
CA LEU A 362 6.95 19.00 -15.43
C LEU A 362 7.42 19.85 -16.62
N ALA A 363 7.19 21.17 -16.58
CA ALA A 363 7.58 22.11 -17.65
C ALA A 363 9.11 22.21 -17.85
#